data_58874ee43a2229e0b17363149b330135
#
_entry.id   58874ee43a2229e0b17363149b330135
#
_cell.length_a   1.000
_cell.length_b   1.000
_cell.length_c   1.000
_cell.angle_alpha   90.00
_cell.angle_beta   90.00
_cell.angle_gamma   90.00
#
_symmetry.space_group_name_H-M   'P 1'
#
loop_
_entity.id
_entity.type
_entity.pdbx_description
1 polymer ?
#
loop_
_entity_poly.entity_id
_entity_poly.type
_entity_poly.pdbx_seq_one_letter_code
_entity_poly.pdbx_strand_id
1 'polypeptide(L)'
;DIRDPTVLIKAGIRQATALILGIPDEDQAVVACRVARELSPDIYIAARTNFVSKGLLATQAGADHVVIEEVVTAQAMKEAIMHLVEEKQAE
;
A
#
# COMPACT_ATOMS: atom_id res chain seq x y z
N ASP A 1 10.04 -6.27 -14.52
CA ASP A 1 10.16 -5.69 -13.18
C ASP A 1 9.49 -4.32 -13.14
N ILE A 2 8.57 -4.13 -12.20
CA ILE A 2 7.79 -2.90 -12.05
C ILE A 2 8.62 -1.67 -11.66
N ARG A 3 9.86 -1.84 -11.25
CA ARG A 3 10.79 -0.74 -11.00
C ARG A 3 11.38 -0.17 -12.29
N ASP A 4 11.21 -0.89 -13.40
CA ASP A 4 11.70 -0.46 -14.70
C ASP A 4 10.69 0.48 -15.36
N PRO A 5 11.06 1.74 -15.64
CA PRO A 5 10.16 2.70 -16.29
C PRO A 5 9.59 2.17 -17.61
N THR A 6 10.39 1.43 -18.39
CA THR A 6 9.94 0.87 -19.67
C THR A 6 8.78 -0.09 -19.49
N VAL A 7 8.81 -0.93 -18.44
CA VAL A 7 7.75 -1.87 -18.13
C VAL A 7 6.47 -1.13 -17.78
N LEU A 8 6.55 -0.11 -16.94
CA LEU A 8 5.39 0.70 -16.53
C LEU A 8 4.80 1.46 -17.72
N ILE A 9 5.63 2.01 -18.59
CA ILE A 9 5.16 2.69 -19.81
C ILE A 9 4.43 1.72 -20.72
N LYS A 10 4.95 0.53 -20.95
CA LYS A 10 4.30 -0.50 -21.76
C LYS A 10 2.98 -0.97 -21.15
N ALA A 11 2.89 -0.98 -19.84
CA ALA A 11 1.67 -1.33 -19.14
C ALA A 11 0.59 -0.22 -19.16
N GLY A 12 0.94 0.96 -19.69
CA GLY A 12 -0.02 2.06 -19.84
C GLY A 12 -0.09 3.02 -18.67
N ILE A 13 1.01 3.16 -17.89
CA ILE A 13 1.03 4.02 -16.70
C ILE A 13 0.64 5.47 -16.99
N ARG A 14 0.99 5.99 -18.17
CA ARG A 14 0.71 7.38 -18.55
C ARG A 14 -0.75 7.64 -18.83
N GLN A 15 -1.53 6.61 -19.18
CA GLN A 15 -2.96 6.70 -19.46
C GLN A 15 -3.82 6.21 -18.29
N ALA A 16 -3.21 5.58 -17.29
CA ALA A 16 -3.92 5.03 -16.15
C ALA A 16 -4.34 6.12 -15.17
N THR A 17 -5.49 5.96 -14.53
CA THR A 17 -5.96 6.86 -13.47
C THR A 17 -5.45 6.43 -12.10
N ALA A 18 -5.15 5.14 -11.93
CA ALA A 18 -4.69 4.59 -10.67
C ALA A 18 -3.69 3.47 -10.88
N LEU A 19 -2.75 3.34 -9.94
CA LEU A 19 -1.83 2.22 -9.84
C LEU A 19 -2.01 1.59 -8.46
N ILE A 20 -2.25 0.29 -8.42
CA ILE A 20 -2.41 -0.45 -7.18
C ILE A 20 -1.28 -1.45 -7.07
N LEU A 21 -0.43 -1.27 -6.06
CA LEU A 21 0.75 -2.08 -5.82
C LEU A 21 0.50 -3.07 -4.69
N GLY A 22 0.10 -4.28 -5.06
CA GLY A 22 -0.17 -5.38 -4.14
C GLY A 22 0.92 -6.44 -4.11
N ILE A 23 2.16 -6.08 -4.45
CA ILE A 23 3.29 -7.01 -4.54
C ILE A 23 3.86 -7.33 -3.16
N PRO A 24 4.37 -8.56 -2.94
CA PRO A 24 4.92 -8.95 -1.64
C PRO A 24 6.20 -8.22 -1.25
N ASP A 25 7.02 -7.83 -2.22
CA ASP A 25 8.30 -7.17 -1.96
C ASP A 25 8.07 -5.67 -1.72
N GLU A 26 8.20 -5.25 -0.46
CA GLU A 26 7.97 -3.86 -0.04
C GLU A 26 8.97 -2.88 -0.66
N ASP A 27 10.22 -3.30 -0.82
CA ASP A 27 11.25 -2.44 -1.39
C ASP A 27 10.98 -2.17 -2.87
N GLN A 28 10.52 -3.19 -3.60
CA GLN A 28 10.06 -3.01 -4.98
C GLN A 28 8.86 -2.08 -5.06
N ALA A 29 7.91 -2.21 -4.13
CA ALA A 29 6.73 -1.35 -4.10
C ALA A 29 7.12 0.12 -3.89
N VAL A 30 8.06 0.40 -2.99
CA VAL A 30 8.53 1.76 -2.73
C VAL A 30 9.18 2.36 -3.97
N VAL A 31 10.06 1.60 -4.63
CA VAL A 31 10.72 2.07 -5.86
C VAL A 31 9.72 2.27 -6.98
N ALA A 32 8.76 1.36 -7.14
CA ALA A 32 7.71 1.48 -8.16
C ALA A 32 6.84 2.72 -7.93
N CYS A 33 6.51 3.06 -6.69
CA CYS A 33 5.81 4.32 -6.37
C CYS A 33 6.57 5.54 -6.89
N ARG A 34 7.87 5.58 -6.64
CA ARG A 34 8.71 6.72 -7.07
C ARG A 34 8.74 6.83 -8.59
N VAL A 35 8.99 5.70 -9.26
CA VAL A 35 9.06 5.69 -10.72
C VAL A 35 7.72 6.06 -11.34
N ALA A 36 6.63 5.50 -10.84
CA ALA A 36 5.28 5.80 -11.33
C ALA A 36 4.92 7.27 -11.14
N ARG A 37 5.28 7.86 -10.01
CA ARG A 37 5.02 9.29 -9.74
C ARG A 37 5.78 10.19 -10.71
N GLU A 38 7.00 9.84 -11.05
CA GLU A 38 7.79 10.57 -12.02
C GLU A 38 7.20 10.47 -13.43
N LEU A 39 6.74 9.27 -13.82
CA LEU A 39 6.18 9.03 -15.15
C LEU A 39 4.76 9.60 -15.31
N SER A 40 3.99 9.65 -14.26
CA SER A 40 2.59 10.08 -14.29
C SER A 40 2.28 10.87 -13.01
N PRO A 41 2.58 12.18 -12.98
CA PRO A 41 2.49 12.99 -11.76
C PRO A 41 1.11 13.02 -11.10
N ASP A 42 0.03 12.87 -11.88
CA ASP A 42 -1.32 12.98 -11.38
C ASP A 42 -2.00 11.64 -11.09
N ILE A 43 -1.30 10.53 -11.29
CA ILE A 43 -1.88 9.21 -11.05
C ILE A 43 -2.14 9.00 -9.54
N TYR A 44 -3.25 8.29 -9.23
CA TYR A 44 -3.50 7.86 -7.86
C TYR A 44 -2.73 6.57 -7.59
N ILE A 45 -1.92 6.54 -6.53
CA ILE A 45 -1.11 5.37 -6.17
C ILE A 45 -1.55 4.85 -4.82
N ALA A 46 -1.98 3.58 -4.79
CA ALA A 46 -2.23 2.84 -3.57
C ALA A 46 -1.19 1.72 -3.46
N ALA A 47 -0.59 1.56 -2.29
CA ALA A 47 0.44 0.57 -2.06
C ALA A 47 0.15 -0.22 -0.77
N ARG A 48 0.58 -1.48 -0.76
CA ARG A 48 0.54 -2.34 0.41
C ARG A 48 1.95 -2.55 0.92
N THR A 49 2.14 -2.42 2.24
CA THR A 49 3.38 -2.75 2.93
C THR A 49 3.09 -3.63 4.13
N ASN A 50 4.11 -4.35 4.63
CA ASN A 50 3.94 -5.20 5.81
C ASN A 50 4.13 -4.41 7.09
N PHE A 51 5.07 -3.47 7.12
CA PHE A 51 5.46 -2.73 8.32
C PHE A 51 5.31 -1.22 8.15
N VAL A 52 5.09 -0.53 9.28
CA VAL A 52 4.92 0.93 9.32
C VAL A 52 6.11 1.65 8.68
N SER A 53 7.33 1.20 8.95
CA SER A 53 8.54 1.84 8.39
C SER A 53 8.55 1.85 6.87
N LYS A 54 8.13 0.77 6.24
CA LYS A 54 8.03 0.69 4.77
C LYS A 54 6.84 1.49 4.24
N GLY A 55 5.73 1.54 5.00
CA GLY A 55 4.59 2.39 4.66
C GLY A 55 4.96 3.86 4.62
N LEU A 56 5.77 4.34 5.55
CA LEU A 56 6.30 5.71 5.55
C LEU A 56 7.13 5.98 4.31
N LEU A 57 8.01 5.04 3.94
CA LEU A 57 8.82 5.17 2.74
C LEU A 57 7.96 5.20 1.46
N ALA A 58 6.93 4.38 1.38
CA ALA A 58 5.99 4.39 0.25
C ALA A 58 5.28 5.74 0.12
N THR A 59 4.83 6.30 1.24
CA THR A 59 4.21 7.63 1.28
C THR A 59 5.18 8.70 0.80
N GLN A 60 6.42 8.68 1.29
CA GLN A 60 7.45 9.63 0.86
C GLN A 60 7.81 9.47 -0.63
N ALA A 61 7.72 8.25 -1.15
CA ALA A 61 7.97 7.97 -2.56
C ALA A 61 6.82 8.42 -3.48
N GLY A 62 5.67 8.77 -2.92
CA GLY A 62 4.56 9.32 -3.69
C GLY A 62 3.26 8.52 -3.64
N ALA A 63 3.14 7.50 -2.79
CA ALA A 63 1.87 6.80 -2.61
C ALA A 63 0.84 7.71 -1.95
N ASP A 64 -0.37 7.74 -2.51
CA ASP A 64 -1.48 8.53 -1.98
C ASP A 64 -2.17 7.80 -0.83
N HIS A 65 -2.17 6.47 -0.88
CA HIS A 65 -2.77 5.64 0.15
C HIS A 65 -1.89 4.41 0.38
N VAL A 66 -1.65 4.09 1.66
CA VAL A 66 -0.86 2.91 2.03
C VAL A 66 -1.66 2.06 3.00
N VAL A 67 -1.81 0.77 2.66
CA VAL A 67 -2.35 -0.23 3.58
C VAL A 67 -1.16 -0.92 4.25
N ILE A 68 -1.09 -0.84 5.57
CA ILE A 68 0.01 -1.43 6.35
C ILE A 68 -0.52 -2.68 7.05
N GLU A 69 -0.02 -3.84 6.66
CA GLU A 69 -0.48 -5.15 7.14
C GLU A 69 -0.45 -5.27 8.67
N GLU A 70 0.62 -4.86 9.31
CA GLU A 70 0.71 -4.96 10.78
C GLU A 70 -0.34 -4.10 11.49
N VAL A 71 -0.71 -2.96 10.91
CA VAL A 71 -1.76 -2.08 11.46
C VAL A 71 -3.13 -2.70 11.26
N VAL A 72 -3.40 -3.21 10.06
CA VAL A 72 -4.67 -3.87 9.73
C VAL A 72 -4.89 -5.10 10.62
N THR A 73 -3.85 -5.92 10.80
CA THR A 73 -3.91 -7.11 11.64
C THR A 73 -4.13 -6.75 13.11
N ALA A 74 -3.43 -5.74 13.61
CA ALA A 74 -3.61 -5.27 14.99
C ALA A 74 -5.03 -4.76 15.22
N GLN A 75 -5.59 -4.02 14.28
CA GLN A 75 -6.95 -3.49 14.37
C GLN A 75 -7.98 -4.63 14.36
N ALA A 76 -7.81 -5.60 13.46
CA ALA A 76 -8.70 -6.75 13.41
C ALA A 76 -8.66 -7.57 14.70
N MET A 77 -7.48 -7.76 15.28
CA MET A 77 -7.31 -8.47 16.54
C MET A 77 -7.97 -7.72 17.69
N LYS A 78 -7.80 -6.40 17.74
CA LYS A 78 -8.44 -5.55 18.74
C LYS A 78 -9.97 -5.67 18.66
N GLU A 79 -10.53 -5.60 17.49
CA GLU A 79 -11.99 -5.71 17.28
C GLU A 79 -12.52 -7.07 17.72
N ALA A 80 -11.79 -8.16 17.40
CA ALA A 80 -12.18 -9.51 17.83
C ALA A 80 -12.16 -9.65 19.35
N ILE A 81 -11.13 -9.10 20.02
CA ILE A 81 -11.02 -9.13 21.49
C ILE A 81 -12.15 -8.32 22.13
N MET A 82 -12.43 -7.13 21.62
CA MET A 82 -13.49 -6.27 22.15
C MET A 82 -14.86 -6.94 22.00
N HIS A 83 -15.11 -7.60 20.88
CA HIS A 83 -16.35 -8.35 20.66
C HIS A 83 -16.53 -9.47 21.69
N LEU A 84 -15.46 -10.23 21.98
CA LEU A 84 -15.49 -11.29 23.01
C LEU A 84 -15.76 -10.73 24.40
N VAL A 85 -15.16 -9.59 24.74
CA VAL A 85 -15.39 -8.93 26.03
C VAL A 85 -16.86 -8.51 26.18
N GLU A 86 -17.44 -7.91 25.14
CA GLU A 86 -18.84 -7.49 25.13
C GLU A 86 -19.79 -8.69 25.29
N GLU A 87 -19.53 -9.81 24.61
CA GLU A 87 -20.31 -11.03 24.76
C GLU A 87 -20.26 -11.57 26.21
N LYS A 88 -19.08 -11.57 26.82
CA LYS A 88 -18.91 -12.01 28.20
C LYS A 88 -19.68 -11.14 29.18
N GLN A 89 -19.69 -9.82 28.95
CA GLN A 89 -20.43 -8.89 29.82
C GLN A 89 -21.95 -9.03 29.67
N ALA A 90 -22.43 -9.47 28.51
CA ALA A 90 -23.85 -9.68 28.25
C ALA A 90 -24.40 -10.96 28.92
N GLU A 91 -23.53 -11.90 29.30
CA GLU A 91 -23.93 -13.09 30.05
C GLU A 91 -24.21 -12.75 31.52
#